data_9ddfb63224ff34237163de3a8ea4bfc3
#
_entry.id   9ddfb63224ff34237163de3a8ea4bfc3
#
_cell.length_a   1.000
_cell.length_b   1.000
_cell.length_c   1.000
_cell.angle_alpha   90.00
_cell.angle_beta   90.00
_cell.angle_gamma   90.00
#
_symmetry.space_group_name_H-M   'P 1'
#
loop_
_entity.id
_entity.type
_entity.pdbx_description
1 polymer ?
#
loop_
_entity_poly.entity_id
_entity_poly.type
_entity_poly.pdbx_seq_one_letter_code
_entity_poly.pdbx_strand_id
1 'polypeptide(L)'
;MTDAAGTRAVAATTAARPSLHADVTVARGEARISAAFDVAPGHPLAVIGPNGAGKSTVLAAIAGLVPLEAGHVVIGSRAVDRLPPERRRIGVLFQDYVLFPHLTVRDNVAFAARMRGSRAAARAAAEPWLERYGLASLADRLPAQLSGGQAQRVALARALAAEPEVLLLDEPMSALDVEVRADMRAELASHVREFGGATVLVTHSPADAAALADSVLVLEGGRVTQRGALDELRAAPATPYVERMLAAAGE
;
A
#
# COMPACT_ATOMS: atom_id res chain seq x y z
N MET A 1 -23.38 44.87 10.33
CA MET A 1 -22.49 44.52 9.20
C MET A 1 -21.69 43.34 9.66
N THR A 2 -22.15 42.17 9.33
CA THR A 2 -21.64 40.86 9.72
C THR A 2 -20.80 40.35 8.56
N ASP A 3 -19.51 40.20 8.80
CA ASP A 3 -18.61 39.61 7.81
C ASP A 3 -18.49 38.11 8.10
N ALA A 4 -18.97 37.30 7.19
CA ALA A 4 -18.95 35.87 7.24
C ALA A 4 -17.65 35.41 6.57
N ALA A 5 -16.64 35.06 7.38
CA ALA A 5 -15.43 34.39 6.91
C ALA A 5 -15.79 32.98 6.44
N GLY A 6 -15.90 32.80 5.13
CA GLY A 6 -16.21 31.54 4.50
C GLY A 6 -15.10 30.52 4.69
N THR A 7 -15.43 29.44 5.36
CA THR A 7 -14.67 28.19 5.36
C THR A 7 -14.56 27.68 3.92
N ARG A 8 -13.41 27.89 3.32
CA ARG A 8 -13.10 27.34 2.00
C ARG A 8 -12.84 25.83 2.17
N ALA A 9 -13.91 25.04 2.05
CA ALA A 9 -13.78 23.61 1.85
C ALA A 9 -12.95 23.37 0.60
N VAL A 10 -11.80 22.72 0.75
CA VAL A 10 -11.00 22.23 -0.37
C VAL A 10 -11.85 21.14 -1.04
N ALA A 11 -12.65 21.53 -2.01
CA ALA A 11 -13.32 20.60 -2.91
C ALA A 11 -12.22 19.91 -3.73
N ALA A 12 -11.85 18.71 -3.31
CA ALA A 12 -11.06 17.81 -4.12
C ALA A 12 -11.85 17.56 -5.40
N THR A 13 -11.40 18.12 -6.50
CA THR A 13 -11.89 17.80 -7.84
C THR A 13 -11.76 16.30 -8.02
N THR A 14 -12.88 15.59 -8.08
CA THR A 14 -12.96 14.13 -8.25
C THR A 14 -12.60 13.78 -9.70
N ALA A 15 -11.37 14.04 -10.11
CA ALA A 15 -10.81 13.41 -11.29
C ALA A 15 -10.70 11.90 -10.99
N ALA A 16 -11.26 11.07 -11.85
CA ALA A 16 -11.19 9.61 -11.71
C ALA A 16 -9.70 9.22 -11.51
N ARG A 17 -9.41 8.51 -10.40
CA ARG A 17 -8.04 8.07 -10.13
C ARG A 17 -7.62 7.04 -11.17
N PRO A 18 -6.33 6.99 -11.54
CA PRO A 18 -5.84 6.07 -12.56
C PRO A 18 -5.87 4.62 -12.07
N SER A 19 -6.12 3.69 -12.98
CA SER A 19 -5.95 2.25 -12.79
C SER A 19 -4.46 1.88 -12.80
N LEU A 20 -4.14 0.71 -12.24
CA LEU A 20 -2.85 0.05 -12.39
C LEU A 20 -3.01 -1.15 -13.31
N HIS A 21 -2.20 -1.24 -14.36
CA HIS A 21 -1.95 -2.45 -15.11
C HIS A 21 -0.50 -2.89 -14.86
N ALA A 22 -0.31 -4.11 -14.41
CA ALA A 22 0.99 -4.70 -14.14
C ALA A 22 1.12 -6.03 -14.89
N ASP A 23 2.06 -6.12 -15.81
CA ASP A 23 2.59 -7.35 -16.36
C ASP A 23 4.08 -7.36 -16.04
N VAL A 24 4.48 -8.16 -15.06
CA VAL A 24 5.82 -8.11 -14.51
C VAL A 24 6.46 -9.50 -14.52
N THR A 25 7.66 -9.57 -15.07
CA THR A 25 8.54 -10.74 -14.96
C THR A 25 9.89 -10.29 -14.39
N VAL A 26 10.31 -10.93 -13.30
CA VAL A 26 11.55 -10.63 -12.58
C VAL A 26 12.38 -11.90 -12.42
N ALA A 27 13.65 -11.83 -12.75
CA ALA A 27 14.62 -12.87 -12.42
C ALA A 27 15.17 -12.65 -11.00
N ARG A 28 15.20 -13.69 -10.18
CA ARG A 28 15.80 -13.69 -8.85
C ARG A 28 16.63 -14.95 -8.64
N GLY A 29 17.92 -14.88 -8.94
CA GLY A 29 18.77 -16.05 -9.06
C GLY A 29 18.27 -16.98 -10.17
N GLU A 30 18.04 -18.25 -9.87
CA GLU A 30 17.46 -19.22 -10.80
C GLU A 30 15.91 -19.14 -10.90
N ALA A 31 15.27 -18.45 -9.96
CA ALA A 31 13.81 -18.31 -9.92
C ALA A 31 13.35 -17.18 -10.84
N ARG A 32 12.26 -17.41 -11.55
CA ARG A 32 11.54 -16.41 -12.34
C ARG A 32 10.17 -16.18 -11.72
N ILE A 33 9.84 -14.93 -11.43
CA ILE A 33 8.57 -14.52 -10.84
C ILE A 33 7.80 -13.75 -11.90
N SER A 34 6.60 -14.22 -12.23
CA SER A 34 5.73 -13.60 -13.25
C SER A 34 4.32 -13.40 -12.71
N ALA A 35 3.79 -12.19 -12.84
CA ALA A 35 2.42 -11.87 -12.48
C ALA A 35 1.85 -10.83 -13.45
N ALA A 36 0.63 -11.08 -13.95
CA ALA A 36 -0.11 -10.14 -14.78
C ALA A 36 -1.49 -9.90 -14.18
N PHE A 37 -1.83 -8.61 -13.94
CA PHE A 37 -3.12 -8.22 -13.37
C PHE A 37 -3.43 -6.74 -13.57
N ASP A 38 -4.72 -6.43 -13.44
CA ASP A 38 -5.26 -5.07 -13.43
C ASP A 38 -5.85 -4.75 -12.07
N VAL A 39 -5.74 -3.49 -11.65
CA VAL A 39 -6.40 -2.97 -10.44
C VAL A 39 -7.14 -1.70 -10.79
N ALA A 40 -8.45 -1.73 -10.65
CA ALA A 40 -9.28 -0.55 -10.84
C ALA A 40 -9.18 0.39 -9.61
N PRO A 41 -9.35 1.70 -9.79
CA PRO A 41 -9.43 2.63 -8.67
C PRO A 41 -10.57 2.27 -7.72
N GLY A 42 -10.30 2.29 -6.42
CA GLY A 42 -11.28 1.95 -5.38
C GLY A 42 -11.55 0.45 -5.22
N HIS A 43 -10.91 -0.42 -6.01
CA HIS A 43 -11.04 -1.88 -5.94
C HIS A 43 -9.71 -2.54 -5.58
N PRO A 44 -9.34 -2.60 -4.30
CA PRO A 44 -8.07 -3.14 -3.86
C PRO A 44 -7.90 -4.62 -4.23
N LEU A 45 -6.67 -4.99 -4.61
CA LEU A 45 -6.26 -6.36 -4.90
C LEU A 45 -5.32 -6.88 -3.80
N ALA A 46 -5.64 -8.03 -3.21
CA ALA A 46 -4.72 -8.75 -2.34
C ALA A 46 -3.89 -9.77 -3.14
N VAL A 47 -2.58 -9.77 -2.96
CA VAL A 47 -1.67 -10.81 -3.45
C VAL A 47 -1.31 -11.72 -2.28
N ILE A 48 -1.73 -12.98 -2.35
CA ILE A 48 -1.50 -14.00 -1.33
C ILE A 48 -0.62 -15.10 -1.91
N GLY A 49 0.08 -15.82 -1.05
CA GLY A 49 0.91 -16.97 -1.44
C GLY A 49 1.85 -17.38 -0.33
N PRO A 50 2.49 -18.55 -0.43
CA PRO A 50 3.46 -19.02 0.57
C PRO A 50 4.67 -18.07 0.66
N ASN A 51 5.43 -18.22 1.76
CA ASN A 51 6.70 -17.51 1.90
C ASN A 51 7.65 -17.90 0.76
N GLY A 52 8.35 -16.91 0.20
CA GLY A 52 9.23 -17.13 -0.94
C GLY A 52 8.55 -17.19 -2.30
N ALA A 53 7.21 -17.09 -2.40
CA ALA A 53 6.48 -17.10 -3.69
C ALA A 53 6.79 -15.91 -4.60
N GLY A 54 7.39 -14.83 -4.05
CA GLY A 54 7.75 -13.65 -4.85
C GLY A 54 6.81 -12.46 -4.71
N LYS A 55 5.89 -12.47 -3.75
CA LYS A 55 4.89 -11.41 -3.53
C LYS A 55 5.50 -10.02 -3.40
N SER A 56 6.42 -9.84 -2.44
CA SER A 56 7.14 -8.56 -2.23
C SER A 56 8.01 -8.19 -3.43
N THR A 57 8.51 -9.18 -4.20
CA THR A 57 9.27 -8.93 -5.43
C THR A 57 8.38 -8.34 -6.52
N VAL A 58 7.13 -8.81 -6.65
CA VAL A 58 6.13 -8.21 -7.56
C VAL A 58 5.86 -6.75 -7.19
N LEU A 59 5.64 -6.46 -5.89
CA LEU A 59 5.46 -5.08 -5.43
C LEU A 59 6.70 -4.22 -5.71
N ALA A 60 7.88 -4.74 -5.40
CA ALA A 60 9.14 -4.03 -5.64
C ALA A 60 9.37 -3.73 -7.13
N ALA A 61 8.99 -4.64 -8.02
CA ALA A 61 9.06 -4.44 -9.46
C ALA A 61 8.09 -3.33 -9.94
N ILE A 62 6.84 -3.34 -9.45
CA ILE A 62 5.86 -2.28 -9.73
C ILE A 62 6.37 -0.94 -9.22
N ALA A 63 6.93 -0.89 -8.02
CA ALA A 63 7.52 0.32 -7.43
C ALA A 63 8.79 0.79 -8.16
N GLY A 64 9.43 -0.05 -8.99
CA GLY A 64 10.68 0.26 -9.68
C GLY A 64 11.94 0.07 -8.84
N LEU A 65 11.83 -0.64 -7.73
CA LEU A 65 12.95 -0.97 -6.84
C LEU A 65 13.74 -2.19 -7.34
N VAL A 66 13.11 -2.99 -8.21
CA VAL A 66 13.72 -4.14 -8.88
C VAL A 66 13.46 -4.00 -10.39
N PRO A 67 14.47 -4.21 -11.24
CA PRO A 67 14.29 -4.13 -12.69
C PRO A 67 13.43 -5.28 -13.19
N LEU A 68 12.61 -5.00 -14.22
CA LEU A 68 11.88 -6.02 -14.96
C LEU A 68 12.83 -6.75 -15.91
N GLU A 69 12.71 -8.07 -16.01
CA GLU A 69 13.28 -8.87 -17.09
C GLU A 69 12.41 -8.76 -18.34
N ALA A 70 11.09 -8.78 -18.16
CA ALA A 70 10.11 -8.61 -19.22
C ALA A 70 8.81 -8.03 -18.66
N GLY A 71 7.95 -7.55 -19.56
CA GLY A 71 6.65 -6.98 -19.23
C GLY A 71 6.68 -5.46 -19.08
N HIS A 72 5.63 -4.91 -18.49
CA HIS A 72 5.45 -3.46 -18.36
C HIS A 72 4.54 -3.11 -17.20
N VAL A 73 4.63 -1.86 -16.72
CA VAL A 73 3.76 -1.28 -15.69
C VAL A 73 3.16 0.00 -16.24
N VAL A 74 1.82 0.10 -16.22
CA VAL A 74 1.07 1.27 -16.69
C VAL A 74 0.17 1.79 -15.56
N ILE A 75 0.22 3.09 -15.31
CA ILE A 75 -0.66 3.79 -14.37
C ILE A 75 -1.52 4.76 -15.17
N GLY A 76 -2.83 4.52 -15.22
CA GLY A 76 -3.72 5.21 -16.15
C GLY A 76 -3.33 4.95 -17.61
N SER A 77 -2.87 6.00 -18.28
CA SER A 77 -2.35 5.91 -19.67
C SER A 77 -0.82 5.99 -19.76
N ARG A 78 -0.13 6.04 -18.61
CA ARG A 78 1.31 6.31 -18.54
C ARG A 78 2.11 5.04 -18.25
N ALA A 79 2.95 4.61 -19.17
CA ALA A 79 3.93 3.55 -18.91
C ALA A 79 5.01 4.08 -17.95
N VAL A 80 5.26 3.32 -16.87
CA VAL A 80 6.17 3.72 -15.78
C VAL A 80 7.33 2.75 -15.56
N ASP A 81 7.39 1.65 -16.30
CA ASP A 81 8.40 0.60 -16.14
C ASP A 81 9.84 1.11 -16.30
N ARG A 82 10.06 2.13 -17.17
CA ARG A 82 11.37 2.76 -17.38
C ARG A 82 11.64 3.96 -16.51
N LEU A 83 10.66 4.37 -15.69
CA LEU A 83 10.84 5.51 -14.77
C LEU A 83 11.50 5.03 -13.48
N PRO A 84 12.38 5.84 -12.88
CA PRO A 84 12.90 5.57 -11.56
C PRO A 84 11.78 5.68 -10.50
N PRO A 85 11.91 5.03 -9.34
CA PRO A 85 10.85 4.94 -8.33
C PRO A 85 10.18 6.27 -7.96
N GLU A 86 10.98 7.32 -7.76
CA GLU A 86 10.50 8.65 -7.34
C GLU A 86 9.64 9.36 -8.41
N ARG A 87 9.63 8.88 -9.65
CA ARG A 87 8.83 9.42 -10.76
C ARG A 87 7.58 8.59 -11.07
N ARG A 88 7.41 7.43 -10.42
CA ARG A 88 6.26 6.53 -10.66
C ARG A 88 4.98 7.01 -10.00
N ARG A 89 5.07 7.90 -9.00
CA ARG A 89 3.93 8.37 -8.18
C ARG A 89 3.23 7.23 -7.45
N ILE A 90 4.01 6.32 -6.90
CA ILE A 90 3.57 5.18 -6.12
C ILE A 90 3.92 5.41 -4.66
N GLY A 91 2.93 5.27 -3.78
CA GLY A 91 3.14 5.20 -2.33
C GLY A 91 3.41 3.76 -1.93
N VAL A 92 4.45 3.53 -1.13
CA VAL A 92 4.79 2.18 -0.64
C VAL A 92 4.82 2.18 0.88
N LEU A 93 4.09 1.23 1.47
CA LEU A 93 4.23 0.87 2.87
C LEU A 93 4.92 -0.49 2.93
N PHE A 94 6.16 -0.50 3.44
CA PHE A 94 6.97 -1.70 3.58
C PHE A 94 6.65 -2.44 4.89
N GLN A 95 6.95 -3.73 4.94
CA GLN A 95 6.72 -4.61 6.08
C GLN A 95 7.31 -4.06 7.39
N ASP A 96 8.53 -3.53 7.36
CA ASP A 96 9.22 -2.94 8.52
C ASP A 96 8.98 -1.43 8.66
N TYR A 97 7.94 -0.90 7.97
CA TYR A 97 7.57 0.52 7.90
C TYR A 97 8.67 1.44 7.35
N VAL A 98 9.95 1.08 7.46
CA VAL A 98 11.15 1.78 6.94
C VAL A 98 11.07 3.30 7.17
N LEU A 99 10.77 3.71 8.41
CA LEU A 99 10.82 5.11 8.80
C LEU A 99 12.26 5.61 8.84
N PHE A 100 12.47 6.87 8.49
CA PHE A 100 13.79 7.51 8.62
C PHE A 100 14.10 7.72 10.10
N PRO A 101 15.04 6.98 10.70
CA PRO A 101 15.22 6.93 12.14
C PRO A 101 15.72 8.24 12.75
N HIS A 102 16.37 9.08 11.95
CA HIS A 102 16.93 10.39 12.33
C HIS A 102 15.96 11.55 12.09
N LEU A 103 14.79 11.28 11.51
CA LEU A 103 13.74 12.29 11.29
C LEU A 103 12.61 12.10 12.30
N THR A 104 12.03 13.22 12.74
CA THR A 104 10.81 13.19 13.57
C THR A 104 9.62 12.63 12.77
N VAL A 105 8.52 12.31 13.45
CA VAL A 105 7.24 11.92 12.81
C VAL A 105 6.83 12.96 11.77
N ARG A 106 6.82 14.23 12.14
CA ARG A 106 6.53 15.35 11.23
C ARG A 106 7.43 15.36 10.00
N ASP A 107 8.74 15.24 10.20
CA ASP A 107 9.70 15.28 9.09
C ASP A 107 9.65 14.00 8.23
N ASN A 108 9.25 12.85 8.79
CA ASN A 108 8.93 11.65 8.03
C ASN A 108 7.74 11.88 7.09
N VAL A 109 6.62 12.39 7.60
CA VAL A 109 5.42 12.67 6.81
C VAL A 109 5.68 13.78 5.78
N ALA A 110 6.44 14.80 6.14
CA ALA A 110 6.81 15.91 5.26
C ALA A 110 7.82 15.53 4.16
N PHE A 111 8.40 14.33 4.19
CA PHE A 111 9.57 13.98 3.38
C PHE A 111 9.35 14.21 1.88
N ALA A 112 8.26 13.72 1.31
CA ALA A 112 7.97 13.88 -0.11
C ALA A 112 7.77 15.36 -0.52
N ALA A 113 7.10 16.14 0.32
CA ALA A 113 6.91 17.57 0.09
C ALA A 113 8.24 18.35 0.20
N ARG A 114 9.13 17.91 1.10
CA ARG A 114 10.46 18.51 1.28
C ARG A 114 11.35 18.37 0.03
N MET A 115 11.20 17.28 -0.71
CA MET A 115 11.95 17.09 -1.97
C MET A 115 11.51 18.06 -3.06
N ARG A 116 10.34 18.72 -2.91
CA ARG A 116 9.75 19.64 -3.88
C ARG A 116 9.77 21.12 -3.45
N GLY A 117 10.13 21.41 -2.19
CA GLY A 117 10.02 22.77 -1.65
C GLY A 117 10.82 23.04 -0.39
N SER A 118 10.56 24.16 0.27
CA SER A 118 11.22 24.52 1.52
C SER A 118 10.80 23.61 2.68
N ARG A 119 11.67 23.48 3.70
CA ARG A 119 11.35 22.71 4.92
C ARG A 119 10.11 23.22 5.64
N ALA A 120 9.93 24.53 5.69
CA ALA A 120 8.76 25.14 6.36
C ALA A 120 7.47 24.81 5.63
N ALA A 121 7.43 24.95 4.29
CA ALA A 121 6.28 24.59 3.48
C ALA A 121 5.96 23.08 3.55
N ALA A 122 6.99 22.22 3.54
CA ALA A 122 6.82 20.80 3.65
C ALA A 122 6.23 20.37 5.01
N ARG A 123 6.68 20.99 6.11
CA ARG A 123 6.11 20.75 7.44
C ARG A 123 4.66 21.23 7.52
N ALA A 124 4.34 22.39 6.98
CA ALA A 124 2.95 22.88 6.94
C ALA A 124 2.04 21.91 6.13
N ALA A 125 2.53 21.36 5.03
CA ALA A 125 1.80 20.37 4.24
C ALA A 125 1.62 19.02 4.97
N ALA A 126 2.43 18.71 5.97
CA ALA A 126 2.30 17.49 6.76
C ALA A 126 1.24 17.61 7.87
N GLU A 127 0.92 18.81 8.36
CA GLU A 127 0.00 19.01 9.49
C GLU A 127 -1.38 18.34 9.29
N PRO A 128 -2.08 18.51 8.15
CA PRO A 128 -3.37 17.87 7.92
C PRO A 128 -3.28 16.33 7.99
N TRP A 129 -2.15 15.76 7.57
CA TRP A 129 -1.90 14.31 7.63
C TRP A 129 -1.67 13.86 9.07
N LEU A 130 -0.92 14.64 9.86
CA LEU A 130 -0.69 14.35 11.27
C LEU A 130 -2.00 14.38 12.07
N GLU A 131 -2.86 15.35 11.82
CA GLU A 131 -4.19 15.43 12.45
C GLU A 131 -5.07 14.26 12.05
N ARG A 132 -5.19 13.99 10.74
CA ARG A 132 -6.02 12.93 10.19
C ARG A 132 -5.66 11.54 10.70
N TYR A 133 -4.38 11.26 10.93
CA TYR A 133 -3.87 9.98 11.41
C TYR A 133 -3.65 9.94 12.93
N GLY A 134 -4.13 10.95 13.68
CA GLY A 134 -3.99 11.01 15.13
C GLY A 134 -2.54 11.11 15.63
N LEU A 135 -1.65 11.72 14.82
CA LEU A 135 -0.21 11.79 15.05
C LEU A 135 0.26 13.15 15.57
N ALA A 136 -0.64 14.14 15.69
CA ALA A 136 -0.29 15.51 16.07
C ALA A 136 0.50 15.59 17.39
N SER A 137 0.08 14.84 18.42
CA SER A 137 0.78 14.78 19.71
C SER A 137 2.13 14.05 19.68
N LEU A 138 2.41 13.33 18.59
CA LEU A 138 3.64 12.57 18.37
C LEU A 138 4.59 13.23 17.37
N ALA A 139 4.21 14.40 16.81
CA ALA A 139 4.85 15.03 15.66
C ALA A 139 6.37 15.24 15.82
N ASP A 140 6.83 15.54 17.03
CA ASP A 140 8.23 15.80 17.33
C ASP A 140 8.99 14.58 17.89
N ARG A 141 8.34 13.41 18.01
CA ARG A 141 8.99 12.15 18.41
C ARG A 141 9.81 11.56 17.27
N LEU A 142 10.84 10.78 17.64
CA LEU A 142 11.59 9.93 16.73
C LEU A 142 10.92 8.55 16.59
N PRO A 143 11.14 7.83 15.47
CA PRO A 143 10.57 6.49 15.24
C PRO A 143 10.81 5.49 16.39
N ALA A 144 11.99 5.52 17.02
CA ALA A 144 12.31 4.65 18.15
C ALA A 144 11.45 4.86 19.41
N GLN A 145 10.67 5.94 19.45
CA GLN A 145 9.77 6.29 20.57
C GLN A 145 8.31 5.93 20.29
N LEU A 146 8.03 5.23 19.19
CA LEU A 146 6.69 4.87 18.74
C LEU A 146 6.37 3.41 19.04
N SER A 147 5.11 3.11 19.33
CA SER A 147 4.60 1.74 19.26
C SER A 147 4.50 1.27 17.80
N GLY A 148 4.37 -0.05 17.57
CA GLY A 148 4.22 -0.61 16.23
C GLY A 148 3.06 0.00 15.45
N GLY A 149 1.88 0.13 16.07
CA GLY A 149 0.72 0.77 15.44
C GLY A 149 0.94 2.27 15.14
N GLN A 150 1.64 2.99 16.03
CA GLN A 150 2.01 4.39 15.75
C GLN A 150 2.99 4.49 14.58
N ALA A 151 3.99 3.63 14.52
CA ALA A 151 4.94 3.60 13.41
C ALA A 151 4.25 3.27 12.07
N GLN A 152 3.29 2.34 12.08
CA GLN A 152 2.48 2.02 10.91
C GLN A 152 1.69 3.24 10.41
N ARG A 153 0.98 3.95 11.30
CA ARG A 153 0.23 5.18 10.94
C ARG A 153 1.15 6.24 10.35
N VAL A 154 2.34 6.42 10.90
CA VAL A 154 3.34 7.36 10.36
C VAL A 154 3.78 6.96 8.96
N ALA A 155 4.06 5.67 8.73
CA ALA A 155 4.47 5.16 7.44
C ALA A 155 3.35 5.31 6.38
N LEU A 156 2.10 5.04 6.76
CA LEU A 156 0.94 5.23 5.89
C LEU A 156 0.71 6.71 5.59
N ALA A 157 0.73 7.58 6.60
CA ALA A 157 0.62 9.02 6.41
C ALA A 157 1.71 9.55 5.48
N ARG A 158 2.97 9.10 5.65
CA ARG A 158 4.09 9.44 4.76
C ARG A 158 3.84 9.01 3.31
N ALA A 159 3.36 7.78 3.11
CA ALA A 159 3.08 7.25 1.77
C ALA A 159 1.97 8.05 1.06
N LEU A 160 0.91 8.42 1.78
CA LEU A 160 -0.24 9.15 1.25
C LEU A 160 0.03 10.66 1.11
N ALA A 161 0.85 11.26 1.98
CA ALA A 161 1.27 12.66 1.88
C ALA A 161 2.12 12.94 0.62
N ALA A 162 2.65 11.91 -0.02
CA ALA A 162 3.28 11.99 -1.33
C ALA A 162 2.27 12.21 -2.48
N GLU A 163 0.95 12.14 -2.20
CA GLU A 163 -0.14 12.21 -3.18
C GLU A 163 0.03 11.16 -4.31
N PRO A 164 0.14 9.88 -3.96
CA PRO A 164 0.38 8.84 -4.94
C PRO A 164 -0.85 8.59 -5.83
N GLU A 165 -0.60 8.00 -7.00
CA GLU A 165 -1.65 7.48 -7.90
C GLU A 165 -1.99 6.02 -7.58
N VAL A 166 -1.01 5.26 -7.05
CA VAL A 166 -1.12 3.86 -6.67
C VAL A 166 -0.56 3.68 -5.26
N LEU A 167 -1.19 2.81 -4.45
CA LEU A 167 -0.73 2.45 -3.12
C LEU A 167 -0.34 0.97 -3.09
N LEU A 168 0.88 0.68 -2.65
CA LEU A 168 1.39 -0.67 -2.46
C LEU A 168 1.63 -0.91 -0.96
N LEU A 169 1.06 -1.99 -0.43
CA LEU A 169 1.15 -2.36 0.98
C LEU A 169 1.79 -3.74 1.09
N ASP A 170 2.99 -3.82 1.64
CA ASP A 170 3.72 -5.09 1.81
C ASP A 170 3.61 -5.55 3.26
N GLU A 171 2.79 -6.55 3.52
CA GLU A 171 2.50 -7.13 4.84
C GLU A 171 2.28 -6.07 5.94
N PRO A 172 1.36 -5.13 5.75
CA PRO A 172 1.28 -3.91 6.56
C PRO A 172 1.01 -4.17 8.05
N MET A 173 0.50 -5.35 8.41
CA MET A 173 0.14 -5.69 9.79
C MET A 173 1.00 -6.82 10.39
N SER A 174 2.05 -7.28 9.71
CA SER A 174 2.86 -8.42 10.15
C SER A 174 3.62 -8.15 11.46
N ALA A 175 4.01 -6.89 11.70
CA ALA A 175 4.77 -6.49 12.89
C ALA A 175 3.88 -6.15 14.11
N LEU A 176 2.55 -6.36 14.03
CA LEU A 176 1.62 -6.04 15.10
C LEU A 176 1.21 -7.28 15.89
N ASP A 177 1.02 -7.10 17.19
CA ASP A 177 0.43 -8.08 18.09
C ASP A 177 -1.01 -8.41 17.67
N VAL A 178 -1.46 -9.64 17.99
CA VAL A 178 -2.78 -10.15 17.59
C VAL A 178 -3.92 -9.27 18.09
N GLU A 179 -3.83 -8.77 19.33
CA GLU A 179 -4.86 -7.92 19.96
C GLU A 179 -5.02 -6.58 19.22
N VAL A 180 -3.90 -5.97 18.80
CA VAL A 180 -3.89 -4.67 18.12
C VAL A 180 -4.26 -4.82 16.63
N ARG A 181 -4.02 -5.99 16.04
CA ARG A 181 -4.20 -6.23 14.61
C ARG A 181 -5.65 -6.05 14.14
N ALA A 182 -6.65 -6.41 14.95
CA ALA A 182 -8.06 -6.29 14.58
C ALA A 182 -8.49 -4.82 14.39
N ASP A 183 -8.14 -3.96 15.35
CA ASP A 183 -8.44 -2.54 15.30
C ASP A 183 -7.70 -1.85 14.15
N MET A 184 -6.41 -2.17 14.00
CA MET A 184 -5.58 -1.64 12.92
C MET A 184 -6.05 -2.10 11.53
N ARG A 185 -6.64 -3.30 11.41
CA ARG A 185 -7.24 -3.79 10.17
C ARG A 185 -8.43 -2.92 9.74
N ALA A 186 -9.33 -2.62 10.68
CA ALA A 186 -10.49 -1.78 10.41
C ALA A 186 -10.07 -0.34 10.03
N GLU A 187 -9.07 0.20 10.75
CA GLU A 187 -8.50 1.52 10.47
C GLU A 187 -7.84 1.56 9.07
N LEU A 188 -6.97 0.59 8.75
CA LEU A 188 -6.31 0.50 7.45
C LEU A 188 -7.32 0.33 6.31
N ALA A 189 -8.37 -0.49 6.51
CA ALA A 189 -9.44 -0.65 5.54
C ALA A 189 -10.17 0.67 5.25
N SER A 190 -10.41 1.49 6.27
CA SER A 190 -10.98 2.83 6.09
C SER A 190 -10.07 3.73 5.25
N HIS A 191 -8.77 3.74 5.55
CA HIS A 191 -7.80 4.55 4.82
C HIS A 191 -7.61 4.12 3.37
N VAL A 192 -7.63 2.82 3.09
CA VAL A 192 -7.55 2.28 1.72
C VAL A 192 -8.77 2.67 0.91
N ARG A 193 -9.98 2.53 1.50
CA ARG A 193 -11.23 2.98 0.86
C ARG A 193 -11.25 4.48 0.60
N GLU A 194 -10.81 5.28 1.57
CA GLU A 194 -10.75 6.74 1.46
C GLU A 194 -9.72 7.21 0.44
N PHE A 195 -8.59 6.50 0.31
CA PHE A 195 -7.62 6.75 -0.76
C PHE A 195 -8.28 6.61 -2.14
N GLY A 196 -9.13 5.61 -2.35
CA GLY A 196 -9.93 5.43 -3.56
C GLY A 196 -9.14 5.26 -4.86
N GLY A 197 -7.81 5.10 -4.78
CA GLY A 197 -6.94 4.80 -5.92
C GLY A 197 -6.72 3.30 -6.10
N ALA A 198 -5.90 2.92 -7.09
CA ALA A 198 -5.48 1.54 -7.27
C ALA A 198 -4.58 1.12 -6.10
N THR A 199 -4.97 0.06 -5.39
CA THR A 199 -4.25 -0.45 -4.22
C THR A 199 -3.92 -1.92 -4.39
N VAL A 200 -2.65 -2.29 -4.16
CA VAL A 200 -2.20 -3.69 -4.09
C VAL A 200 -1.68 -3.97 -2.69
N LEU A 201 -2.24 -5.00 -2.07
CA LEU A 201 -1.87 -5.46 -0.74
C LEU A 201 -1.19 -6.83 -0.84
N VAL A 202 0.00 -6.99 -0.31
CA VAL A 202 0.59 -8.32 -0.03
C VAL A 202 0.27 -8.71 1.39
N THR A 203 -0.26 -9.90 1.58
CA THR A 203 -0.49 -10.48 2.90
C THR A 203 -0.43 -12.01 2.85
N HIS A 204 -0.15 -12.64 3.98
CA HIS A 204 -0.31 -14.07 4.19
C HIS A 204 -1.58 -14.41 4.99
N SER A 205 -2.33 -13.39 5.43
CA SER A 205 -3.55 -13.52 6.23
C SER A 205 -4.80 -13.41 5.36
N PRO A 206 -5.62 -14.47 5.24
CA PRO A 206 -6.91 -14.39 4.54
C PRO A 206 -7.87 -13.38 5.18
N ALA A 207 -7.80 -13.20 6.50
CA ALA A 207 -8.63 -12.22 7.21
C ALA A 207 -8.26 -10.77 6.82
N ASP A 208 -6.98 -10.50 6.58
CA ASP A 208 -6.53 -9.19 6.11
C ASP A 208 -6.96 -8.97 4.66
N ALA A 209 -6.85 -9.99 3.81
CA ALA A 209 -7.33 -9.92 2.44
C ALA A 209 -8.84 -9.68 2.37
N ALA A 210 -9.64 -10.40 3.18
CA ALA A 210 -11.09 -10.23 3.24
C ALA A 210 -11.52 -8.83 3.69
N ALA A 211 -10.77 -8.20 4.60
CA ALA A 211 -11.10 -6.89 5.13
C ALA A 211 -10.66 -5.73 4.23
N LEU A 212 -9.59 -5.91 3.47
CA LEU A 212 -8.87 -4.85 2.78
C LEU A 212 -8.99 -4.89 1.25
N ALA A 213 -9.41 -6.03 0.66
CA ALA A 213 -9.42 -6.21 -0.78
C ALA A 213 -10.74 -6.76 -1.31
N ASP A 214 -11.09 -6.35 -2.53
CA ASP A 214 -12.26 -6.84 -3.25
C ASP A 214 -11.96 -8.12 -4.04
N SER A 215 -10.69 -8.33 -4.38
CA SER A 215 -10.24 -9.50 -5.11
C SER A 215 -8.88 -10.00 -4.61
N VAL A 216 -8.64 -11.27 -4.84
CA VAL A 216 -7.43 -11.98 -4.40
C VAL A 216 -6.73 -12.58 -5.62
N LEU A 217 -5.42 -12.45 -5.66
CA LEU A 217 -4.52 -13.09 -6.59
C LEU A 217 -3.59 -14.01 -5.80
N VAL A 218 -3.57 -15.28 -6.14
CA VAL A 218 -2.71 -16.28 -5.49
C VAL A 218 -1.45 -16.47 -6.31
N LEU A 219 -0.30 -16.30 -5.66
CA LEU A 219 1.03 -16.47 -6.24
C LEU A 219 1.72 -17.67 -5.59
N GLU A 220 2.04 -18.69 -6.37
CA GLU A 220 2.75 -19.90 -5.93
C GLU A 220 3.90 -20.21 -6.90
N GLY A 221 5.07 -20.54 -6.38
CA GLY A 221 6.23 -20.88 -7.21
C GLY A 221 6.59 -19.80 -8.25
N GLY A 222 6.37 -18.53 -7.93
CA GLY A 222 6.62 -17.40 -8.83
C GLY A 222 5.58 -17.21 -9.93
N ARG A 223 4.41 -17.85 -9.87
CA ARG A 223 3.36 -17.76 -10.89
C ARG A 223 1.99 -17.56 -10.25
N VAL A 224 1.11 -16.87 -10.97
CA VAL A 224 -0.29 -16.73 -10.59
C VAL A 224 -1.00 -18.06 -10.81
N THR A 225 -1.56 -18.64 -9.75
CA THR A 225 -2.30 -19.92 -9.80
C THR A 225 -3.80 -19.74 -9.76
N GLN A 226 -4.29 -18.68 -9.11
CA GLN A 226 -5.71 -18.38 -9.06
C GLN A 226 -5.95 -16.88 -8.86
N ARG A 227 -7.10 -16.37 -9.35
CA ARG A 227 -7.57 -15.01 -9.10
C ARG A 227 -9.10 -15.00 -9.04
N GLY A 228 -9.68 -14.20 -8.14
CA GLY A 228 -11.13 -14.02 -8.01
C GLY A 228 -11.49 -13.34 -6.69
N ALA A 229 -12.77 -13.22 -6.39
CA ALA A 229 -13.24 -12.86 -5.07
C ALA A 229 -12.91 -13.98 -4.06
N LEU A 230 -12.74 -13.64 -2.79
CA LEU A 230 -12.37 -14.64 -1.77
C LEU A 230 -13.38 -15.80 -1.67
N ASP A 231 -14.67 -15.52 -1.86
CA ASP A 231 -15.72 -16.53 -1.85
C ASP A 231 -15.67 -17.44 -3.08
N GLU A 232 -15.25 -16.93 -4.24
CA GLU A 232 -15.01 -17.75 -5.43
C GLU A 232 -13.84 -18.73 -5.21
N LEU A 233 -12.76 -18.23 -4.56
CA LEU A 233 -11.63 -19.08 -4.20
C LEU A 233 -12.04 -20.17 -3.21
N ARG A 234 -12.95 -19.88 -2.25
CA ARG A 234 -13.51 -20.86 -1.32
C ARG A 234 -14.35 -21.93 -2.00
N ALA A 235 -15.19 -21.53 -2.95
CA ALA A 235 -16.06 -22.43 -3.66
C ALA A 235 -15.31 -23.42 -4.56
N ALA A 236 -14.17 -22.99 -5.13
CA ALA A 236 -13.38 -23.75 -6.07
C ALA A 236 -11.88 -23.47 -5.92
N PRO A 237 -11.23 -23.99 -4.86
CA PRO A 237 -9.79 -23.80 -4.67
C PRO A 237 -8.99 -24.51 -5.77
N ALA A 238 -8.12 -23.79 -6.47
CA ALA A 238 -7.36 -24.33 -7.59
C ALA A 238 -6.14 -25.17 -7.15
N THR A 239 -5.66 -24.98 -5.92
CA THR A 239 -4.47 -25.67 -5.42
C THR A 239 -4.66 -26.10 -3.95
N PRO A 240 -3.91 -27.13 -3.48
CA PRO A 240 -3.91 -27.49 -2.06
C PRO A 240 -3.45 -26.37 -1.12
N TYR A 241 -2.69 -25.42 -1.61
CA TYR A 241 -2.31 -24.24 -0.83
C TYR A 241 -3.53 -23.35 -0.59
N VAL A 242 -4.31 -23.05 -1.62
CA VAL A 242 -5.52 -22.21 -1.53
C VAL A 242 -6.53 -22.86 -0.58
N GLU A 243 -6.74 -24.18 -0.71
CA GLU A 243 -7.65 -24.93 0.17
C GLU A 243 -7.25 -24.81 1.66
N ARG A 244 -5.99 -25.09 2.00
CA ARG A 244 -5.49 -24.98 3.38
C ARG A 244 -5.54 -23.55 3.91
N MET A 245 -5.17 -22.58 3.09
CA MET A 245 -5.17 -21.16 3.46
C MET A 245 -6.58 -20.69 3.85
N LEU A 246 -7.59 -21.10 3.09
CA LEU A 246 -8.98 -20.71 3.32
C LEU A 246 -9.63 -21.47 4.47
N ALA A 247 -9.24 -22.73 4.71
CA ALA A 247 -9.68 -23.50 5.87
C ALA A 247 -9.23 -22.84 7.19
N ALA A 248 -7.99 -22.36 7.25
CA ALA A 248 -7.44 -21.63 8.41
C ALA A 248 -8.08 -20.25 8.68
N ALA A 249 -8.87 -19.72 7.76
CA ALA A 249 -9.56 -18.44 7.89
C ALA A 249 -10.98 -18.57 8.46
N GLY A 250 -11.47 -19.78 8.65
CA GLY A 250 -12.83 -20.09 9.14
C GLY A 250 -12.87 -20.43 10.64
N GLU A 251 -11.72 -20.49 11.28
CA GLU A 251 -11.55 -20.62 12.73
C GLU A 251 -11.30 -19.26 13.40
#